data_69f8ff5eb38c5a945d8e95679c0ac478
#
_entry.id   69f8ff5eb38c5a945d8e95679c0ac478
#
_cell.length_a   1.000
_cell.length_b   1.000
_cell.length_c   1.000
_cell.angle_alpha   90.00
_cell.angle_beta   90.00
_cell.angle_gamma   90.00
#
_symmetry.space_group_name_H-M   'P 1'
#
loop_
_entity.id
_entity.type
_entity.pdbx_description
1 polymer ?
#
loop_
_entity_poly.entity_id
_entity_poly.type
_entity_poly.pdbx_seq_one_letter_code
_entity_poly.pdbx_strand_id
1 'polypeptide(L)'
;MNIKVALSILLLATSLGASAQRRGRKVAPKPLTAEELLKQKQDKLFSEMVDNTQRLFVIDSVVVDKSQTLNSIPLSSDLGKIVEYNSYFKDKNLPGVYVYVNGFENKCYYAENDTAGVSKLYCREKLNSKWSVPQQIRGIESSLKHINFPFMTSDGETFFFAAKSDEGLGGYDIYMTRYDSDEGKFLEAENVGLPYNSHDDDFLFVEDDIHDFAWFATTRRQGDGKVCVYTIKTSKKRENYVAEAYDEDELKQLAMLSHIRDTWKSPKQRDDAMKQLEAICSVAGSNSHSVESAFIVNDELAYNDATSFKSAESRSLYALLMAEQAKLKQLNAAIDGQRVQYRNANGASKAQLAKAIQTNEKIKEKTIDKVRDLTLKIRKLENN
;
A
#
# COMPACT_ATOMS: atom_id res chain seq x y z
N MET A 1 35.04 54.76 -53.63
CA MET A 1 35.82 54.66 -54.90
C MET A 1 35.55 53.30 -55.50
N ASN A 2 34.75 53.33 -56.54
CA ASN A 2 34.52 52.41 -57.62
C ASN A 2 35.30 51.08 -57.61
N ILE A 3 34.71 49.90 -57.93
CA ILE A 3 34.55 49.50 -59.36
C ILE A 3 33.58 48.31 -59.43
N LYS A 4 32.62 48.40 -60.35
CA LYS A 4 31.77 47.33 -60.91
C LYS A 4 32.62 46.49 -61.87
N VAL A 5 32.45 45.13 -61.76
CA VAL A 5 32.78 44.33 -63.00
C VAL A 5 31.63 43.29 -63.12
N ALA A 6 30.93 43.46 -64.26
CA ALA A 6 30.01 42.49 -64.80
C ALA A 6 30.81 41.49 -65.61
N LEU A 7 30.50 40.21 -65.56
CA LEU A 7 30.96 39.24 -66.50
C LEU A 7 29.83 38.29 -66.92
N SER A 8 29.39 38.43 -68.13
CA SER A 8 28.49 37.58 -68.90
C SER A 8 29.24 36.35 -69.37
N ILE A 9 28.71 35.12 -69.13
CA ILE A 9 29.18 33.92 -69.80
C ILE A 9 27.99 33.05 -70.21
N LEU A 10 27.66 33.04 -71.43
CA LEU A 10 27.49 32.05 -72.47
C LEU A 10 26.80 30.70 -72.06
N LEU A 11 25.58 30.53 -72.65
CA LEU A 11 24.89 29.25 -72.73
C LEU A 11 25.66 28.27 -73.60
N LEU A 12 25.88 27.07 -73.13
CA LEU A 12 26.07 25.87 -73.93
C LEU A 12 25.04 24.82 -73.49
N ALA A 13 24.08 24.58 -74.40
CA ALA A 13 23.11 23.51 -74.26
C ALA A 13 23.75 22.17 -74.63
N THR A 14 23.89 21.25 -73.66
CA THR A 14 24.09 19.85 -74.00
C THR A 14 22.92 19.06 -73.37
N SER A 15 22.11 18.54 -74.26
CA SER A 15 21.03 17.60 -73.98
C SER A 15 21.61 16.26 -73.52
N LEU A 16 21.55 15.96 -72.25
CA LEU A 16 21.73 14.62 -71.68
C LEU A 16 20.46 14.22 -70.91
N GLY A 17 19.85 13.13 -71.34
CA GLY A 17 18.62 12.62 -70.85
C GLY A 17 18.72 12.33 -69.31
N ALA A 18 17.97 13.07 -68.55
CA ALA A 18 17.79 12.83 -67.14
C ALA A 18 16.64 11.84 -66.93
N SER A 19 16.96 10.58 -66.66
CA SER A 19 16.04 9.67 -66.05
C SER A 19 15.65 10.26 -64.67
N ALA A 20 14.42 10.72 -64.56
CA ALA A 20 13.85 11.24 -63.33
C ALA A 20 13.70 10.10 -62.32
N GLN A 21 14.74 9.87 -61.49
CA GLN A 21 14.60 9.12 -60.28
C GLN A 21 13.65 9.90 -59.33
N ARG A 22 12.41 9.42 -59.21
CA ARG A 22 11.47 9.87 -58.17
C ARG A 22 12.12 9.63 -56.82
N ARG A 23 12.85 10.61 -56.28
CA ARG A 23 13.20 10.65 -54.86
C ARG A 23 11.91 10.69 -54.10
N GLY A 24 11.54 9.56 -53.47
CA GLY A 24 10.45 9.51 -52.53
C GLY A 24 10.63 10.61 -51.48
N ARG A 25 9.68 11.51 -51.43
CA ARG A 25 9.61 12.56 -50.42
C ARG A 25 9.57 11.83 -49.08
N LYS A 26 10.67 11.81 -48.31
CA LYS A 26 10.63 11.34 -46.91
C LYS A 26 9.62 12.24 -46.22
N VAL A 27 8.45 11.68 -45.89
CA VAL A 27 7.45 12.35 -45.06
C VAL A 27 8.14 12.56 -43.72
N ALA A 28 8.27 13.80 -43.27
CA ALA A 28 8.79 14.10 -41.95
C ALA A 28 7.93 13.32 -40.92
N PRO A 29 8.54 12.67 -39.95
CA PRO A 29 7.78 11.97 -38.91
C PRO A 29 6.80 12.96 -38.27
N LYS A 30 5.56 12.52 -38.07
CA LYS A 30 4.54 13.31 -37.38
C LYS A 30 5.08 13.64 -35.96
N PRO A 31 4.98 14.89 -35.52
CA PRO A 31 5.37 15.21 -34.14
C PRO A 31 4.56 14.37 -33.15
N LEU A 32 5.24 13.82 -32.15
CA LEU A 32 4.63 13.03 -31.12
C LEU A 32 3.62 13.87 -30.32
N THR A 33 2.54 13.25 -29.90
CA THR A 33 1.59 13.86 -28.96
C THR A 33 2.21 13.99 -27.57
N ALA A 34 1.65 14.80 -26.72
CA ALA A 34 2.12 14.94 -25.33
C ALA A 34 2.05 13.60 -24.57
N GLU A 35 1.04 12.79 -24.85
CA GLU A 35 0.87 11.46 -24.27
C GLU A 35 1.96 10.48 -24.72
N GLU A 36 2.27 10.48 -26.04
CA GLU A 36 3.35 9.66 -26.59
C GLU A 36 4.72 10.05 -26.04
N LEU A 37 4.96 11.36 -25.83
CA LEU A 37 6.18 11.87 -25.21
C LEU A 37 6.28 11.46 -23.74
N LEU A 38 5.18 11.54 -23.00
CA LEU A 38 5.13 11.11 -21.59
C LEU A 38 5.43 9.61 -21.50
N LYS A 39 4.77 8.81 -22.33
CA LYS A 39 5.01 7.37 -22.37
C LYS A 39 6.47 7.03 -22.69
N GLN A 40 7.07 7.68 -23.68
CA GLN A 40 8.49 7.47 -23.98
C GLN A 40 9.41 7.82 -22.81
N LYS A 41 9.07 8.88 -22.06
CA LYS A 41 9.82 9.27 -20.86
C LYS A 41 9.70 8.23 -19.77
N GLN A 42 8.50 7.70 -19.54
CA GLN A 42 8.22 6.64 -18.57
C GLN A 42 8.90 5.33 -18.94
N ASP A 43 8.82 4.90 -20.21
CA ASP A 43 9.50 3.70 -20.71
C ASP A 43 11.03 3.80 -20.56
N LYS A 44 11.59 4.99 -20.81
CA LYS A 44 13.02 5.25 -20.61
C LYS A 44 13.40 5.15 -19.12
N LEU A 45 12.63 5.81 -18.25
CA LEU A 45 12.85 5.77 -16.80
C LEU A 45 12.76 4.34 -16.28
N PHE A 46 11.74 3.58 -16.71
CA PHE A 46 11.62 2.17 -16.37
C PHE A 46 12.87 1.39 -16.73
N SER A 47 13.36 1.57 -17.97
CA SER A 47 14.58 0.87 -18.44
C SER A 47 15.83 1.25 -17.62
N GLU A 48 15.94 2.51 -17.19
CA GLU A 48 17.05 2.97 -16.33
C GLU A 48 16.96 2.41 -14.90
N MET A 49 15.76 2.06 -14.44
CA MET A 49 15.52 1.53 -13.09
C MET A 49 15.59 -0.01 -13.00
N VAL A 50 15.47 -0.72 -14.11
CA VAL A 50 15.40 -2.20 -14.14
C VAL A 50 16.58 -2.84 -13.42
N ASP A 51 17.80 -2.35 -13.63
CA ASP A 51 19.03 -2.90 -13.01
C ASP A 51 19.03 -2.74 -11.48
N ASN A 52 18.21 -1.82 -10.95
CA ASN A 52 18.08 -1.56 -9.52
C ASN A 52 16.81 -2.19 -8.92
N THR A 53 16.20 -3.15 -9.61
CA THR A 53 14.99 -3.83 -9.15
C THR A 53 15.23 -4.49 -7.79
N GLN A 54 14.42 -4.11 -6.81
CA GLN A 54 14.48 -4.71 -5.48
C GLN A 54 13.97 -6.15 -5.51
N ARG A 55 14.68 -7.03 -4.82
CA ARG A 55 14.26 -8.41 -4.63
C ARG A 55 13.19 -8.48 -3.55
N LEU A 56 11.95 -8.72 -3.96
CA LEU A 56 10.84 -8.95 -3.04
C LEU A 56 10.61 -10.44 -2.80
N PHE A 57 9.92 -10.72 -1.72
CA PHE A 57 9.31 -12.02 -1.49
C PHE A 57 7.79 -11.84 -1.38
N VAL A 58 7.12 -11.91 -2.53
CA VAL A 58 5.67 -11.76 -2.64
C VAL A 58 5.02 -13.10 -2.34
N ILE A 59 4.31 -13.20 -1.24
CA ILE A 59 3.73 -14.47 -0.77
C ILE A 59 2.32 -14.70 -1.27
N ASP A 60 1.58 -13.62 -1.57
CA ASP A 60 0.20 -13.69 -2.04
C ASP A 60 -0.19 -12.44 -2.84
N SER A 61 -1.27 -12.55 -3.59
CA SER A 61 -1.90 -11.41 -4.26
C SER A 61 -3.41 -11.64 -4.39
N VAL A 62 -4.19 -10.60 -4.17
CA VAL A 62 -5.64 -10.65 -4.28
C VAL A 62 -6.13 -9.50 -5.15
N VAL A 63 -7.08 -9.79 -6.04
CA VAL A 63 -7.76 -8.78 -6.87
C VAL A 63 -9.09 -8.43 -6.24
N VAL A 64 -9.28 -7.15 -5.94
CA VAL A 64 -10.48 -6.64 -5.27
C VAL A 64 -11.06 -5.44 -6.02
N ASP A 65 -12.30 -5.07 -5.69
CA ASP A 65 -12.83 -3.78 -6.12
C ASP A 65 -12.06 -2.64 -5.44
N LYS A 66 -11.83 -1.54 -6.15
CA LYS A 66 -11.07 -0.39 -5.64
C LYS A 66 -11.61 0.12 -4.29
N SER A 67 -12.94 0.06 -4.08
CA SER A 67 -13.59 0.42 -2.81
C SER A 67 -13.27 -0.55 -1.66
N GLN A 68 -12.81 -1.76 -1.95
CA GLN A 68 -12.50 -2.81 -0.96
C GLN A 68 -10.99 -2.92 -0.66
N THR A 69 -10.16 -2.10 -1.29
CA THR A 69 -8.69 -2.18 -1.16
C THR A 69 -8.24 -2.13 0.31
N LEU A 70 -8.72 -1.17 1.08
CA LEU A 70 -8.36 -1.04 2.51
C LEU A 70 -8.84 -2.23 3.36
N ASN A 71 -10.01 -2.79 3.03
CA ASN A 71 -10.58 -3.92 3.75
C ASN A 71 -9.83 -5.23 3.49
N SER A 72 -9.07 -5.31 2.39
CA SER A 72 -8.27 -6.49 2.05
C SER A 72 -6.91 -6.54 2.76
N ILE A 73 -6.53 -5.46 3.47
CA ILE A 73 -5.27 -5.39 4.21
C ILE A 73 -5.55 -5.65 5.70
N PRO A 74 -5.00 -6.72 6.29
CA PRO A 74 -5.21 -7.06 7.68
C PRO A 74 -4.32 -6.20 8.61
N LEU A 75 -4.54 -4.88 8.60
CA LEU A 75 -3.78 -3.95 9.43
C LEU A 75 -4.20 -4.07 10.89
N SER A 76 -3.25 -4.33 11.78
CA SER A 76 -3.54 -4.36 13.21
C SER A 76 -3.81 -2.95 13.75
N SER A 77 -4.63 -2.84 14.79
CA SER A 77 -4.92 -1.55 15.45
C SER A 77 -3.67 -0.85 15.99
N ASP A 78 -2.63 -1.61 16.32
CA ASP A 78 -1.37 -1.08 16.85
C ASP A 78 -0.58 -0.31 15.79
N LEU A 79 -0.74 -0.67 14.51
CA LEU A 79 -0.16 0.03 13.37
C LEU A 79 -0.99 1.23 12.93
N GLY A 80 -2.19 1.41 13.50
CA GLY A 80 -3.11 2.48 13.15
C GLY A 80 -4.12 2.08 12.08
N LYS A 81 -4.68 3.09 11.40
CA LYS A 81 -5.71 2.88 10.37
C LYS A 81 -5.62 3.93 9.27
N ILE A 82 -6.01 3.53 8.07
CA ILE A 82 -6.21 4.44 6.94
C ILE A 82 -7.71 4.52 6.68
N VAL A 83 -8.25 5.72 6.67
CA VAL A 83 -9.69 5.98 6.50
C VAL A 83 -9.91 7.16 5.57
N GLU A 84 -11.06 7.23 4.93
CA GLU A 84 -11.42 8.39 4.12
C GLU A 84 -11.63 9.63 5.02
N TYR A 85 -11.09 10.80 4.61
CA TYR A 85 -11.15 12.04 5.39
C TYR A 85 -12.57 12.40 5.80
N ASN A 86 -13.50 12.39 4.85
CA ASN A 86 -14.89 12.76 5.09
C ASN A 86 -15.65 11.79 6.02
N SER A 87 -15.16 10.56 6.17
CA SER A 87 -15.73 9.61 7.14
C SER A 87 -15.25 9.90 8.57
N TYR A 88 -14.00 10.36 8.71
CA TYR A 88 -13.34 10.57 9.99
C TYR A 88 -13.45 11.99 10.52
N PHE A 89 -13.22 13.01 9.67
CA PHE A 89 -13.34 14.43 9.98
C PHE A 89 -14.59 15.02 9.30
N LYS A 90 -15.20 16.02 9.98
CA LYS A 90 -16.41 16.73 9.49
C LYS A 90 -16.17 18.23 9.30
N ASP A 91 -14.96 18.69 9.48
CA ASP A 91 -14.58 20.11 9.45
C ASP A 91 -14.33 20.65 8.04
N LYS A 92 -13.99 19.79 7.09
CA LYS A 92 -13.79 20.10 5.67
C LYS A 92 -14.44 19.01 4.80
N ASN A 93 -14.70 19.33 3.53
CA ASN A 93 -15.12 18.35 2.53
C ASN A 93 -13.93 18.07 1.59
N LEU A 94 -13.25 16.92 1.78
CA LEU A 94 -12.11 16.47 1.01
C LEU A 94 -12.40 15.06 0.45
N PRO A 95 -13.24 14.96 -0.60
CA PRO A 95 -13.61 13.67 -1.16
C PRO A 95 -12.40 12.96 -1.78
N GLY A 96 -12.27 11.64 -1.55
CA GLY A 96 -11.18 10.82 -2.08
C GLY A 96 -9.81 11.04 -1.43
N VAL A 97 -9.74 11.86 -0.36
CA VAL A 97 -8.55 12.02 0.47
C VAL A 97 -8.58 11.00 1.59
N TYR A 98 -7.46 10.33 1.80
CA TYR A 98 -7.28 9.36 2.88
C TYR A 98 -6.42 9.94 3.99
N VAL A 99 -6.76 9.54 5.22
CA VAL A 99 -6.08 9.92 6.45
C VAL A 99 -5.49 8.68 7.09
N TYR A 100 -4.22 8.72 7.42
CA TYR A 100 -3.62 7.76 8.33
C TYR A 100 -3.74 8.28 9.77
N VAL A 101 -4.25 7.46 10.67
CA VAL A 101 -4.32 7.71 12.10
C VAL A 101 -3.48 6.65 12.79
N ASN A 102 -2.51 7.06 13.60
CA ASN A 102 -1.59 6.14 14.27
C ASN A 102 -2.31 5.25 15.29
N GLY A 103 -1.66 4.14 15.71
CA GLY A 103 -2.24 3.16 16.64
C GLY A 103 -2.64 3.73 18.01
N PHE A 104 -2.03 4.84 18.44
CA PHE A 104 -2.44 5.54 19.66
C PHE A 104 -3.64 6.47 19.47
N GLU A 105 -4.13 6.62 18.26
CA GLU A 105 -5.20 7.55 17.88
C GLU A 105 -4.97 9.01 18.32
N ASN A 106 -3.73 9.42 18.43
CA ASN A 106 -3.34 10.75 18.89
C ASN A 106 -2.61 11.58 17.84
N LYS A 107 -2.25 11.00 16.70
CA LYS A 107 -1.62 11.70 15.58
C LYS A 107 -2.16 11.20 14.25
N CYS A 108 -2.38 12.10 13.31
CA CYS A 108 -2.84 11.73 11.98
C CYS A 108 -2.13 12.55 10.90
N TYR A 109 -2.10 11.98 9.69
CA TYR A 109 -1.50 12.57 8.50
C TYR A 109 -2.45 12.49 7.32
N TYR A 110 -2.51 13.55 6.52
CA TYR A 110 -3.30 13.60 5.28
C TYR A 110 -2.79 14.70 4.36
N ALA A 111 -3.20 14.68 3.11
CA ALA A 111 -2.83 15.71 2.14
C ALA A 111 -4.05 16.53 1.72
N GLU A 112 -3.83 17.81 1.42
CA GLU A 112 -4.79 18.69 0.76
C GLU A 112 -4.16 19.19 -0.55
N ASN A 113 -4.96 19.25 -1.59
CA ASN A 113 -4.55 19.82 -2.87
C ASN A 113 -5.04 21.28 -2.95
N ASP A 114 -4.18 22.16 -3.43
CA ASP A 114 -4.61 23.50 -3.78
C ASP A 114 -5.33 23.50 -5.16
N THR A 115 -5.79 24.67 -5.59
CA THR A 115 -6.50 24.84 -6.88
C THR A 115 -5.63 24.51 -8.11
N ALA A 116 -4.32 24.51 -7.96
CA ALA A 116 -3.38 24.12 -8.99
C ALA A 116 -2.99 22.63 -8.95
N GLY A 117 -3.56 21.85 -8.00
CA GLY A 117 -3.25 20.44 -7.81
C GLY A 117 -1.95 20.21 -7.03
N VAL A 118 -1.32 21.26 -6.50
CA VAL A 118 -0.13 21.13 -5.65
C VAL A 118 -0.58 20.60 -4.29
N SER A 119 0.00 19.47 -3.92
CA SER A 119 -0.34 18.82 -2.65
C SER A 119 0.47 19.39 -1.50
N LYS A 120 -0.19 19.49 -0.35
CA LYS A 120 0.45 19.80 0.92
C LYS A 120 0.08 18.75 1.94
N LEU A 121 1.07 18.18 2.60
CA LEU A 121 0.87 17.26 3.69
C LEU A 121 0.65 18.01 5.00
N TYR A 122 -0.29 17.49 5.79
CA TYR A 122 -0.65 18.02 7.09
C TYR A 122 -0.60 16.93 8.15
N CYS A 123 -0.23 17.31 9.36
CA CYS A 123 -0.47 16.50 10.53
C CYS A 123 -1.40 17.21 11.51
N ARG A 124 -2.09 16.44 12.33
CA ARG A 124 -2.79 16.90 13.52
C ARG A 124 -2.42 16.01 14.69
N GLU A 125 -2.39 16.60 15.86
CA GLU A 125 -2.20 15.91 17.13
C GLU A 125 -3.45 16.05 17.98
N LYS A 126 -3.79 14.98 18.70
CA LYS A 126 -4.97 14.95 19.56
C LYS A 126 -4.56 15.22 20.99
N LEU A 127 -4.99 16.34 21.52
CA LEU A 127 -4.77 16.75 22.90
C LEU A 127 -6.13 16.80 23.62
N ASN A 128 -6.23 16.14 24.79
CA ASN A 128 -7.46 16.12 25.59
C ASN A 128 -8.72 15.79 24.75
N SER A 129 -8.64 14.74 23.92
CA SER A 129 -9.73 14.26 23.02
C SER A 129 -10.11 15.22 21.89
N LYS A 130 -9.38 16.31 21.66
CA LYS A 130 -9.61 17.25 20.56
C LYS A 130 -8.42 17.26 19.63
N TRP A 131 -8.69 17.21 18.33
CA TRP A 131 -7.68 17.38 17.30
C TRP A 131 -7.22 18.84 17.22
N SER A 132 -5.91 19.04 17.10
CA SER A 132 -5.32 20.36 16.86
C SER A 132 -5.75 20.92 15.50
N VAL A 133 -5.47 22.19 15.27
CA VAL A 133 -5.49 22.77 13.91
C VAL A 133 -4.45 22.06 13.06
N PRO A 134 -4.69 21.88 11.74
CA PRO A 134 -3.72 21.26 10.83
C PRO A 134 -2.40 22.02 10.83
N GLN A 135 -1.30 21.29 10.95
CA GLN A 135 0.06 21.80 10.81
C GLN A 135 0.65 21.25 9.51
N GLN A 136 1.09 22.15 8.64
CA GLN A 136 1.73 21.72 7.39
C GLN A 136 3.09 21.07 7.70
N ILE A 137 3.29 19.89 7.10
CA ILE A 137 4.55 19.15 7.16
C ILE A 137 5.55 19.82 6.20
N ARG A 138 6.80 20.00 6.64
CA ARG A 138 7.89 20.54 5.84
C ARG A 138 8.79 19.43 5.36
N GLY A 139 9.55 19.69 4.27
CA GLY A 139 10.58 18.80 3.73
C GLY A 139 10.13 17.94 2.56
N ILE A 140 8.82 17.82 2.29
CA ILE A 140 8.32 17.11 1.12
C ILE A 140 8.12 18.11 -0.01
N GLU A 141 8.71 17.83 -1.17
CA GLU A 141 8.84 18.78 -2.27
C GLU A 141 7.52 19.15 -2.97
N SER A 142 7.51 20.34 -3.54
CA SER A 142 6.40 20.92 -4.30
C SER A 142 6.21 20.31 -5.70
N SER A 143 7.13 19.46 -6.17
CA SER A 143 7.04 18.77 -7.47
C SER A 143 6.04 17.62 -7.47
N LEU A 144 5.71 17.07 -6.29
CA LEU A 144 4.75 15.98 -6.13
C LEU A 144 3.33 16.52 -6.10
N LYS A 145 2.47 15.92 -6.93
CA LYS A 145 1.07 16.30 -7.11
C LYS A 145 0.16 15.19 -6.58
N HIS A 146 -1.03 15.56 -6.15
CA HIS A 146 -2.08 14.61 -5.74
C HIS A 146 -1.63 13.61 -4.67
N ILE A 147 -0.83 14.05 -3.68
CA ILE A 147 -0.38 13.18 -2.58
C ILE A 147 -1.60 12.57 -1.88
N ASN A 148 -1.54 11.25 -1.63
CA ASN A 148 -2.62 10.51 -0.97
C ASN A 148 -2.09 9.23 -0.30
N PHE A 149 -2.95 8.49 0.39
CA PHE A 149 -2.64 7.23 1.05
C PHE A 149 -1.41 7.28 1.96
N PRO A 150 -1.35 8.25 2.89
CA PRO A 150 -0.24 8.34 3.82
C PRO A 150 -0.22 7.15 4.78
N PHE A 151 0.98 6.68 5.13
CA PHE A 151 1.21 5.66 6.14
C PHE A 151 2.54 5.92 6.86
N MET A 152 2.54 5.80 8.19
CA MET A 152 3.73 5.91 9.03
C MET A 152 4.00 4.56 9.70
N THR A 153 5.22 4.07 9.64
CA THR A 153 5.65 2.87 10.37
C THR A 153 5.53 3.05 11.89
N SER A 154 5.54 1.95 12.62
CA SER A 154 5.31 1.96 14.07
C SER A 154 6.41 2.71 14.85
N ASP A 155 7.62 2.80 14.28
CA ASP A 155 8.75 3.56 14.84
C ASP A 155 8.55 5.09 14.77
N GLY A 156 7.62 5.56 13.92
CA GLY A 156 7.36 6.98 13.72
C GLY A 156 8.42 7.71 12.89
N GLU A 157 9.30 6.96 12.21
CA GLU A 157 10.39 7.52 11.41
C GLU A 157 10.15 7.41 9.91
N THR A 158 9.71 6.24 9.42
CA THR A 158 9.52 6.00 8.00
C THR A 158 8.09 6.31 7.57
N PHE A 159 7.94 7.15 6.55
CA PHE A 159 6.65 7.62 6.06
C PHE A 159 6.48 7.31 4.58
N PHE A 160 5.42 6.59 4.25
CA PHE A 160 5.05 6.24 2.89
C PHE A 160 3.82 7.02 2.45
N PHE A 161 3.73 7.33 1.18
CA PHE A 161 2.55 7.92 0.54
C PHE A 161 2.58 7.68 -0.95
N ALA A 162 1.44 7.85 -1.61
CA ALA A 162 1.37 7.86 -3.07
C ALA A 162 1.29 9.28 -3.60
N ALA A 163 1.95 9.56 -4.71
CA ALA A 163 1.90 10.85 -5.37
C ALA A 163 2.03 10.71 -6.89
N LYS A 164 1.56 11.73 -7.62
CA LYS A 164 1.81 11.88 -9.06
C LYS A 164 2.98 12.81 -9.28
N SER A 165 3.84 12.46 -10.23
CA SER A 165 5.00 13.26 -10.61
C SER A 165 5.20 13.25 -12.13
N ASP A 166 5.64 14.37 -12.67
CA ASP A 166 6.06 14.44 -14.08
C ASP A 166 7.38 13.67 -14.33
N GLU A 167 8.01 13.19 -13.25
CA GLU A 167 9.23 12.36 -13.23
C GLU A 167 8.96 10.96 -12.68
N GLY A 168 7.69 10.57 -12.52
CA GLY A 168 7.26 9.26 -12.07
C GLY A 168 7.18 8.23 -13.19
N LEU A 169 7.04 6.95 -12.80
CA LEU A 169 6.89 5.82 -13.71
C LEU A 169 5.48 5.73 -14.29
N GLY A 170 4.46 6.05 -13.47
CA GLY A 170 3.07 5.84 -13.84
C GLY A 170 2.14 6.99 -13.47
N GLY A 171 0.93 6.63 -13.09
CA GLY A 171 -0.06 7.56 -12.58
C GLY A 171 0.28 7.98 -11.14
N TYR A 172 -0.10 7.17 -10.17
CA TYR A 172 0.41 7.25 -8.81
C TYR A 172 1.65 6.37 -8.69
N ASP A 173 2.70 6.89 -8.09
CA ASP A 173 3.85 6.14 -7.62
C ASP A 173 3.91 6.19 -6.09
N ILE A 174 4.43 5.14 -5.46
CA ILE A 174 4.72 5.09 -4.03
C ILE A 174 6.04 5.80 -3.77
N TYR A 175 6.02 6.69 -2.79
CA TYR A 175 7.18 7.41 -2.28
C TYR A 175 7.42 7.10 -0.82
N MET A 176 8.66 7.22 -0.39
CA MET A 176 9.11 7.05 0.99
C MET A 176 9.92 8.27 1.41
N THR A 177 9.77 8.67 2.66
CA THR A 177 10.65 9.65 3.31
C THR A 177 10.87 9.25 4.77
N ARG A 178 11.82 9.93 5.42
CA ARG A 178 12.09 9.73 6.85
C ARG A 178 11.94 11.03 7.61
N TYR A 179 11.44 10.92 8.82
CA TYR A 179 11.35 12.05 9.74
C TYR A 179 12.69 12.25 10.45
N ASP A 180 13.25 13.44 10.31
CA ASP A 180 14.41 13.88 11.05
C ASP A 180 13.93 14.56 12.33
N SER A 181 14.13 13.89 13.47
CA SER A 181 13.70 14.38 14.78
C SER A 181 14.53 15.58 15.26
N ASP A 182 15.77 15.70 14.80
CA ASP A 182 16.68 16.78 15.21
C ASP A 182 16.30 18.10 14.52
N GLU A 183 15.90 18.03 13.25
CA GLU A 183 15.45 19.19 12.48
C GLU A 183 13.94 19.39 12.50
N GLY A 184 13.16 18.43 12.99
CA GLY A 184 11.70 18.48 13.07
C GLY A 184 11.01 18.55 11.72
N LYS A 185 11.58 17.90 10.70
CA LYS A 185 11.08 17.88 9.31
C LYS A 185 11.23 16.50 8.68
N PHE A 186 10.52 16.29 7.59
CA PHE A 186 10.79 15.12 6.73
C PHE A 186 11.97 15.42 5.79
N LEU A 187 12.73 14.37 5.49
CA LEU A 187 13.76 14.41 4.44
C LEU A 187 13.08 14.46 3.06
N GLU A 188 13.88 14.64 2.01
CA GLU A 188 13.41 14.56 0.63
C GLU A 188 12.77 13.19 0.37
N ALA A 189 11.63 13.18 -0.33
CA ALA A 189 10.92 11.96 -0.62
C ALA A 189 11.53 11.25 -1.83
N GLU A 190 11.77 9.96 -1.68
CA GLU A 190 12.34 9.11 -2.72
C GLU A 190 11.25 8.21 -3.33
N ASN A 191 11.24 8.07 -4.67
CA ASN A 191 10.46 7.05 -5.34
C ASN A 191 10.98 5.66 -4.93
N VAL A 192 10.12 4.78 -4.42
CA VAL A 192 10.55 3.46 -3.90
C VAL A 192 11.07 2.54 -5.01
N GLY A 193 10.77 2.84 -6.26
CA GLY A 193 11.28 2.16 -7.43
C GLY A 193 10.62 0.83 -7.75
N LEU A 194 11.32 0.04 -8.58
CA LEU A 194 10.86 -1.26 -9.00
C LEU A 194 11.13 -2.33 -7.91
N PRO A 195 10.23 -3.28 -7.74
CA PRO A 195 9.01 -3.57 -8.49
C PRO A 195 7.73 -2.98 -7.88
N TYR A 196 7.83 -2.09 -6.89
CA TYR A 196 6.65 -1.48 -6.26
C TYR A 196 5.90 -0.60 -7.25
N ASN A 197 6.62 0.30 -7.93
CA ASN A 197 6.06 1.21 -8.91
C ASN A 197 6.09 0.63 -10.33
N SER A 198 5.18 1.06 -11.18
CA SER A 198 4.98 0.60 -12.55
C SER A 198 4.45 1.73 -13.43
N HIS A 199 4.08 1.43 -14.69
CA HIS A 199 3.43 2.39 -15.57
C HIS A 199 1.96 2.68 -15.20
N ASP A 200 1.39 1.96 -14.24
CA ASP A 200 0.01 2.09 -13.78
C ASP A 200 -0.07 2.93 -12.49
N ASP A 201 -1.25 2.98 -11.85
CA ASP A 201 -1.38 3.56 -10.52
C ASP A 201 -0.89 2.55 -9.47
N ASP A 202 0.18 2.89 -8.76
CA ASP A 202 0.71 2.16 -7.62
C ASP A 202 0.52 2.99 -6.35
N PHE A 203 -0.20 2.47 -5.39
CA PHE A 203 -0.61 3.24 -4.23
C PHE A 203 -0.80 2.37 -2.99
N LEU A 204 -0.97 3.02 -1.83
CA LEU A 204 -1.27 2.36 -0.57
C LEU A 204 -0.19 1.32 -0.18
N PHE A 205 0.97 1.82 0.22
CA PHE A 205 1.99 0.97 0.86
C PHE A 205 1.79 0.99 2.37
N VAL A 206 1.68 -0.20 2.96
CA VAL A 206 1.49 -0.40 4.40
C VAL A 206 2.47 -1.47 4.86
N GLU A 207 3.19 -1.22 5.94
CA GLU A 207 4.17 -2.15 6.51
C GLU A 207 3.85 -2.47 7.96
N ASP A 208 3.77 -3.76 8.26
CA ASP A 208 3.80 -4.29 9.62
C ASP A 208 5.26 -4.63 9.95
N ASP A 209 5.98 -3.62 10.44
CA ASP A 209 7.39 -3.70 10.82
C ASP A 209 7.62 -4.53 12.09
N ILE A 210 6.54 -4.87 12.82
CA ILE A 210 6.59 -5.75 13.99
C ILE A 210 6.68 -7.21 13.56
N HIS A 211 5.94 -7.58 12.51
CA HIS A 211 5.83 -8.97 12.05
C HIS A 211 6.53 -9.23 10.72
N ASP A 212 7.20 -8.23 10.13
CA ASP A 212 7.89 -8.27 8.84
C ASP A 212 6.95 -8.61 7.67
N PHE A 213 5.80 -7.94 7.55
CA PHE A 213 4.91 -8.03 6.40
C PHE A 213 4.62 -6.64 5.83
N ALA A 214 4.36 -6.58 4.53
CA ALA A 214 3.89 -5.37 3.88
C ALA A 214 2.85 -5.67 2.81
N TRP A 215 2.04 -4.66 2.50
CA TRP A 215 1.04 -4.71 1.44
C TRP A 215 1.18 -3.47 0.59
N PHE A 216 1.00 -3.62 -0.71
CA PHE A 216 0.80 -2.48 -1.60
C PHE A 216 -0.27 -2.79 -2.64
N ALA A 217 -0.93 -1.74 -3.09
CA ALA A 217 -2.02 -1.82 -4.05
C ALA A 217 -1.62 -1.22 -5.39
N THR A 218 -2.06 -1.85 -6.48
CA THR A 218 -1.72 -1.44 -7.84
C THR A 218 -2.85 -1.73 -8.81
N THR A 219 -3.00 -0.91 -9.83
CA THR A 219 -3.92 -1.17 -10.94
C THR A 219 -3.26 -1.92 -12.10
N ARG A 220 -1.95 -2.26 -11.99
CA ARG A 220 -1.22 -2.96 -13.05
C ARG A 220 -1.95 -4.23 -13.49
N ARG A 221 -2.14 -4.37 -14.80
CA ARG A 221 -2.81 -5.52 -15.43
C ARG A 221 -4.24 -5.76 -14.93
N GLN A 222 -4.91 -4.77 -14.35
CA GLN A 222 -6.28 -4.89 -13.88
C GLN A 222 -7.25 -4.18 -14.81
N GLY A 223 -8.50 -4.68 -14.85
CA GLY A 223 -9.60 -3.97 -15.52
C GLY A 223 -10.11 -2.79 -14.69
N ASP A 224 -10.95 -1.97 -15.32
CA ASP A 224 -11.53 -0.79 -14.69
C ASP A 224 -12.17 -1.10 -13.32
N GLY A 225 -11.85 -0.29 -12.33
CA GLY A 225 -12.39 -0.42 -10.98
C GLY A 225 -11.81 -1.56 -10.15
N LYS A 226 -10.85 -2.35 -10.69
CA LYS A 226 -10.16 -3.41 -9.97
C LYS A 226 -8.76 -2.99 -9.55
N VAL A 227 -8.30 -3.59 -8.47
CA VAL A 227 -6.98 -3.36 -7.87
C VAL A 227 -6.42 -4.69 -7.43
N CYS A 228 -5.15 -4.92 -7.70
CA CYS A 228 -4.40 -6.03 -7.13
C CYS A 228 -3.68 -5.55 -5.87
N VAL A 229 -3.86 -6.26 -4.77
CA VAL A 229 -3.12 -6.05 -3.52
C VAL A 229 -2.13 -7.18 -3.36
N TYR A 230 -0.86 -6.85 -3.35
CA TYR A 230 0.23 -7.78 -3.10
C TYR A 230 0.55 -7.84 -1.62
N THR A 231 0.80 -9.05 -1.11
CA THR A 231 1.30 -9.31 0.24
C THR A 231 2.75 -9.75 0.17
N ILE A 232 3.62 -9.07 0.91
CA ILE A 232 5.06 -9.25 0.90
C ILE A 232 5.51 -9.67 2.29
N LYS A 233 6.41 -10.65 2.36
CA LYS A 233 7.24 -10.87 3.55
C LYS A 233 8.46 -9.95 3.44
N THR A 234 8.57 -8.98 4.34
CA THR A 234 9.66 -7.99 4.30
C THR A 234 10.97 -8.56 4.84
N SER A 235 12.07 -7.90 4.53
CA SER A 235 13.40 -8.18 5.03
C SER A 235 14.00 -6.90 5.58
N LYS A 236 14.66 -6.98 6.72
CA LYS A 236 15.35 -5.83 7.35
C LYS A 236 16.41 -5.19 6.46
N LYS A 237 16.93 -5.94 5.49
CA LYS A 237 17.91 -5.46 4.53
C LYS A 237 17.29 -5.41 3.14
N ARG A 238 17.36 -4.25 2.51
CA ARG A 238 17.03 -4.10 1.09
C ARG A 238 18.09 -4.83 0.27
N GLU A 239 17.65 -5.73 -0.59
CA GLU A 239 18.50 -6.46 -1.55
C GLU A 239 17.93 -6.22 -2.95
N ASN A 240 18.79 -5.95 -3.92
CA ASN A 240 18.41 -5.88 -5.32
C ASN A 240 18.74 -7.20 -6.02
N TYR A 241 18.11 -7.45 -7.16
CA TYR A 241 18.59 -8.47 -8.06
C TYR A 241 19.97 -8.08 -8.60
N VAL A 242 20.86 -9.06 -8.77
CA VAL A 242 22.16 -8.84 -9.40
C VAL A 242 21.92 -8.90 -10.91
N ALA A 243 21.92 -7.74 -11.57
CA ALA A 243 21.50 -7.62 -12.97
C ALA A 243 22.27 -8.58 -13.90
N GLU A 244 23.57 -8.80 -13.65
CA GLU A 244 24.41 -9.69 -14.45
C GLU A 244 24.04 -11.18 -14.33
N ALA A 245 23.20 -11.54 -13.35
CA ALA A 245 22.76 -12.92 -13.14
C ALA A 245 21.48 -13.28 -13.91
N TYR A 246 20.87 -12.31 -14.58
CA TYR A 246 19.60 -12.44 -15.31
C TYR A 246 19.75 -11.90 -16.72
N ASP A 247 18.98 -12.43 -17.67
CA ASP A 247 18.84 -11.73 -18.95
C ASP A 247 17.88 -10.50 -18.79
N GLU A 248 17.91 -9.60 -19.75
CA GLU A 248 17.16 -8.34 -19.69
C GLU A 248 15.64 -8.56 -19.59
N ASP A 249 15.12 -9.59 -20.26
CA ASP A 249 13.69 -9.90 -20.26
C ASP A 249 13.27 -10.55 -18.94
N GLU A 250 14.11 -11.42 -18.37
CA GLU A 250 13.87 -12.01 -17.04
C GLU A 250 13.85 -10.91 -15.96
N LEU A 251 14.81 -9.99 -15.99
CA LEU A 251 14.87 -8.89 -15.02
C LEU A 251 13.66 -7.94 -15.16
N LYS A 252 13.23 -7.66 -16.38
CA LYS A 252 11.99 -6.90 -16.63
C LYS A 252 10.74 -7.62 -16.11
N GLN A 253 10.65 -8.95 -16.23
CA GLN A 253 9.54 -9.72 -15.68
C GLN A 253 9.50 -9.65 -14.16
N LEU A 254 10.66 -9.71 -13.50
CA LEU A 254 10.79 -9.52 -12.05
C LEU A 254 10.41 -8.09 -11.62
N ALA A 255 10.88 -7.08 -12.37
CA ALA A 255 10.55 -5.67 -12.15
C ALA A 255 9.04 -5.39 -12.29
N MET A 256 8.37 -6.09 -13.18
CA MET A 256 6.92 -5.96 -13.40
C MET A 256 6.08 -6.87 -12.49
N LEU A 257 6.68 -7.74 -11.68
CA LEU A 257 6.01 -8.80 -10.92
C LEU A 257 5.07 -9.62 -11.82
N SER A 258 5.57 -10.06 -12.98
CA SER A 258 4.76 -10.79 -13.96
C SER A 258 4.17 -12.06 -13.35
N HIS A 259 4.95 -12.75 -12.53
CA HIS A 259 4.52 -13.90 -11.75
C HIS A 259 5.10 -13.84 -10.33
N ILE A 260 4.27 -13.84 -9.31
CA ILE A 260 4.73 -13.79 -7.91
C ILE A 260 5.61 -15.00 -7.55
N ARG A 261 5.41 -16.13 -8.23
CA ARG A 261 6.20 -17.35 -8.03
C ARG A 261 7.71 -17.13 -8.27
N ASP A 262 8.07 -16.22 -9.18
CA ASP A 262 9.45 -15.94 -9.53
C ASP A 262 10.21 -15.22 -8.40
N THR A 263 9.48 -14.71 -7.42
CA THR A 263 10.04 -14.10 -6.20
C THR A 263 10.36 -15.13 -5.12
N TRP A 264 9.95 -16.42 -5.27
CA TRP A 264 10.10 -17.45 -4.26
C TRP A 264 11.41 -18.19 -4.39
N LYS A 265 12.08 -18.46 -3.29
CA LYS A 265 13.20 -19.41 -3.25
C LYS A 265 12.70 -20.86 -3.31
N SER A 266 11.54 -21.13 -2.73
CA SER A 266 10.85 -22.43 -2.77
C SER A 266 9.37 -22.30 -2.40
N PRO A 267 8.49 -23.20 -2.86
CA PRO A 267 7.09 -23.25 -2.43
C PRO A 267 6.95 -23.38 -0.91
N LYS A 268 7.81 -24.16 -0.26
CA LYS A 268 7.79 -24.35 1.19
C LYS A 268 8.00 -23.03 1.94
N GLN A 269 8.94 -22.19 1.48
CA GLN A 269 9.18 -20.87 2.09
C GLN A 269 7.92 -19.99 2.04
N ARG A 270 7.21 -19.99 0.92
CA ARG A 270 5.93 -19.28 0.75
C ARG A 270 4.88 -19.81 1.72
N ASP A 271 4.70 -21.13 1.82
CA ASP A 271 3.71 -21.75 2.69
C ASP A 271 4.01 -21.48 4.17
N ASP A 272 5.27 -21.46 4.58
CA ASP A 272 5.68 -21.11 5.94
C ASP A 272 5.38 -19.62 6.24
N ALA A 273 5.61 -18.71 5.29
CA ALA A 273 5.26 -17.30 5.45
C ALA A 273 3.73 -17.09 5.50
N MET A 274 2.95 -17.82 4.69
CA MET A 274 1.49 -17.77 4.74
C MET A 274 0.94 -18.22 6.10
N LYS A 275 1.48 -19.29 6.67
CA LYS A 275 1.09 -19.72 8.02
C LYS A 275 1.39 -18.68 9.09
N GLN A 276 2.52 -17.97 8.96
CA GLN A 276 2.84 -16.84 9.86
C GLN A 276 1.82 -15.72 9.71
N LEU A 277 1.48 -15.34 8.48
CA LEU A 277 0.47 -14.32 8.21
C LEU A 277 -0.90 -14.72 8.78
N GLU A 278 -1.35 -15.95 8.53
CA GLU A 278 -2.61 -16.48 9.07
C GLU A 278 -2.65 -16.43 10.61
N ALA A 279 -1.54 -16.75 11.27
CA ALA A 279 -1.43 -16.66 12.72
C ALA A 279 -1.59 -15.20 13.21
N ILE A 280 -0.98 -14.23 12.51
CA ILE A 280 -1.09 -12.81 12.83
C ILE A 280 -2.52 -12.31 12.57
N CYS A 281 -3.09 -12.63 11.40
CA CYS A 281 -4.46 -12.26 11.05
C CYS A 281 -5.49 -12.83 12.03
N SER A 282 -5.27 -14.05 12.54
CA SER A 282 -6.14 -14.64 13.55
C SER A 282 -6.13 -13.88 14.88
N VAL A 283 -5.02 -13.23 15.20
CA VAL A 283 -4.87 -12.34 16.37
C VAL A 283 -5.40 -10.94 16.07
N ALA A 284 -5.09 -10.40 14.89
CA ALA A 284 -5.51 -9.05 14.46
C ALA A 284 -7.01 -8.98 14.12
N GLY A 285 -7.59 -10.04 13.56
CA GLY A 285 -9.03 -10.15 13.29
C GLY A 285 -9.92 -10.03 14.52
N SER A 286 -9.34 -10.10 15.72
CA SER A 286 -10.05 -9.78 16.96
C SER A 286 -10.27 -8.27 17.19
N ASN A 287 -9.69 -7.39 16.38
CA ASN A 287 -9.69 -5.94 16.58
C ASN A 287 -10.35 -5.09 15.48
N SER A 288 -10.76 -5.67 14.35
CA SER A 288 -11.41 -4.89 13.28
C SER A 288 -12.93 -4.82 13.47
N HIS A 289 -13.49 -3.62 13.31
CA HIS A 289 -14.91 -3.36 13.32
C HIS A 289 -15.66 -4.23 12.31
N SER A 290 -16.67 -4.92 12.80
CA SER A 290 -17.56 -5.81 12.08
C SER A 290 -18.19 -5.18 10.81
N VAL A 291 -17.66 -5.51 9.65
CA VAL A 291 -18.52 -6.01 8.59
C VAL A 291 -18.83 -7.46 9.01
N GLU A 292 -20.08 -7.88 9.02
CA GLU A 292 -20.46 -9.27 9.32
C GLU A 292 -19.63 -10.17 8.41
N SER A 293 -18.50 -10.66 8.94
CA SER A 293 -17.59 -11.49 8.17
C SER A 293 -18.25 -12.84 8.03
N ALA A 294 -18.51 -13.23 6.79
CA ALA A 294 -19.00 -14.56 6.46
C ALA A 294 -18.20 -15.62 7.24
N PHE A 295 -18.89 -16.55 7.89
CA PHE A 295 -18.24 -17.69 8.51
C PHE A 295 -17.72 -18.63 7.42
N ILE A 296 -16.42 -18.72 7.27
CA ILE A 296 -15.77 -19.56 6.26
C ILE A 296 -15.76 -21.01 6.76
N VAL A 297 -16.50 -21.87 6.07
CA VAL A 297 -16.55 -23.31 6.33
C VAL A 297 -15.35 -24.00 5.68
N ASN A 298 -15.15 -23.76 4.38
CA ASN A 298 -14.02 -24.24 3.57
C ASN A 298 -13.77 -23.27 2.40
N ASP A 299 -12.87 -23.61 1.49
CA ASP A 299 -12.46 -22.77 0.36
C ASP A 299 -13.57 -22.44 -0.63
N GLU A 300 -14.68 -23.22 -0.61
CA GLU A 300 -15.82 -23.07 -1.53
C GLU A 300 -17.08 -22.56 -0.83
N LEU A 301 -17.14 -22.62 0.51
CA LEU A 301 -18.37 -22.41 1.27
C LEU A 301 -18.16 -21.43 2.42
N ALA A 302 -18.89 -20.31 2.37
CA ALA A 302 -18.95 -19.31 3.42
C ALA A 302 -20.41 -18.92 3.73
N TYR A 303 -20.73 -18.71 4.98
CA TYR A 303 -22.06 -18.33 5.45
C TYR A 303 -22.09 -16.90 5.98
N ASN A 304 -23.00 -16.08 5.46
CA ASN A 304 -23.13 -14.69 5.84
C ASN A 304 -24.03 -14.48 7.09
N ASP A 305 -24.83 -15.46 7.43
CA ASP A 305 -25.78 -15.41 8.55
C ASP A 305 -25.99 -16.77 9.21
N ALA A 306 -26.58 -16.75 10.41
CA ALA A 306 -26.83 -17.95 11.19
C ALA A 306 -27.84 -18.92 10.54
N THR A 307 -28.67 -18.44 9.62
CA THR A 307 -29.72 -19.28 8.96
C THR A 307 -29.13 -20.14 7.86
N SER A 308 -27.96 -19.77 7.35
CA SER A 308 -27.25 -20.50 6.28
C SER A 308 -26.65 -21.83 6.73
N PHE A 309 -26.48 -22.07 8.04
CA PHE A 309 -25.92 -23.34 8.57
C PHE A 309 -26.91 -24.50 8.40
N LYS A 310 -26.41 -25.62 7.92
CA LYS A 310 -27.19 -26.83 7.61
C LYS A 310 -27.89 -27.41 8.86
N SER A 311 -27.22 -27.44 10.00
CA SER A 311 -27.72 -28.09 11.21
C SER A 311 -28.12 -27.11 12.32
N ALA A 312 -29.09 -27.54 13.19
CA ALA A 312 -29.43 -26.77 14.39
C ALA A 312 -28.26 -26.72 15.39
N GLU A 313 -27.42 -27.77 15.39
CA GLU A 313 -26.22 -27.84 16.24
C GLU A 313 -25.19 -26.80 15.80
N SER A 314 -24.91 -26.69 14.50
CA SER A 314 -24.00 -25.68 13.96
C SER A 314 -24.48 -24.26 14.27
N ARG A 315 -25.79 -24.00 14.15
CA ARG A 315 -26.38 -22.69 14.52
C ARG A 315 -26.17 -22.37 16.01
N SER A 316 -26.36 -23.36 16.87
CA SER A 316 -26.15 -23.17 18.33
C SER A 316 -24.68 -22.93 18.66
N LEU A 317 -23.76 -23.66 18.02
CA LEU A 317 -22.32 -23.46 18.18
C LEU A 317 -21.86 -22.10 17.62
N TYR A 318 -22.46 -21.66 16.50
CA TYR A 318 -22.19 -20.35 15.93
C TYR A 318 -22.63 -19.22 16.87
N ALA A 319 -23.80 -19.33 17.51
CA ALA A 319 -24.23 -18.37 18.52
C ALA A 319 -23.25 -18.29 19.72
N LEU A 320 -22.74 -19.45 20.17
CA LEU A 320 -21.70 -19.49 21.21
C LEU A 320 -20.38 -18.88 20.72
N LEU A 321 -19.99 -19.12 19.50
CA LEU A 321 -18.81 -18.54 18.87
C LEU A 321 -18.88 -16.99 18.87
N MET A 322 -20.01 -16.45 18.45
CA MET A 322 -20.24 -14.99 18.44
C MET A 322 -20.19 -14.39 19.85
N ALA A 323 -20.73 -15.10 20.85
CA ALA A 323 -20.65 -14.66 22.26
C ALA A 323 -19.21 -14.65 22.78
N GLU A 324 -18.41 -15.69 22.48
CA GLU A 324 -17.01 -15.72 22.90
C GLU A 324 -16.15 -14.70 22.16
N GLN A 325 -16.42 -14.40 20.88
CA GLN A 325 -15.78 -13.34 20.13
C GLN A 325 -16.10 -11.95 20.71
N ALA A 326 -17.37 -11.69 21.07
CA ALA A 326 -17.76 -10.45 21.74
C ALA A 326 -17.05 -10.28 23.10
N LYS A 327 -16.94 -11.38 23.88
CA LYS A 327 -16.18 -11.39 25.14
C LYS A 327 -14.69 -11.10 24.93
N LEU A 328 -14.10 -11.67 23.88
CA LEU A 328 -12.70 -11.42 23.51
C LEU A 328 -12.47 -9.94 23.20
N LYS A 329 -13.38 -9.32 22.46
CA LYS A 329 -13.36 -7.88 22.16
C LYS A 329 -13.42 -7.03 23.43
N GLN A 330 -14.28 -7.37 24.40
CA GLN A 330 -14.37 -6.67 25.68
C GLN A 330 -13.10 -6.83 26.53
N LEU A 331 -12.51 -8.04 26.54
CA LEU A 331 -11.26 -8.30 27.25
C LEU A 331 -10.09 -7.50 26.69
N ASN A 332 -9.97 -7.43 25.37
CA ASN A 332 -8.95 -6.61 24.71
C ASN A 332 -9.08 -5.14 25.12
N ALA A 333 -10.27 -4.55 24.99
CA ALA A 333 -10.53 -3.16 25.38
C ALA A 333 -10.22 -2.91 26.88
N ALA A 334 -10.55 -3.87 27.76
CA ALA A 334 -10.25 -3.78 29.20
C ALA A 334 -8.74 -3.82 29.48
N ILE A 335 -8.01 -4.74 28.83
CA ILE A 335 -6.55 -4.86 28.97
C ILE A 335 -5.87 -3.56 28.47
N ASP A 336 -6.27 -3.03 27.34
CA ASP A 336 -5.68 -1.81 26.78
C ASP A 336 -5.94 -0.60 27.67
N GLY A 337 -7.17 -0.45 28.19
CA GLY A 337 -7.48 0.56 29.18
C GLY A 337 -6.65 0.44 30.49
N GLN A 338 -6.45 -0.79 30.96
CA GLN A 338 -5.62 -1.07 32.14
C GLN A 338 -4.13 -0.80 31.88
N ARG A 339 -3.61 -1.09 30.69
CA ARG A 339 -2.23 -0.78 30.29
C ARG A 339 -1.96 0.73 30.25
N VAL A 340 -2.91 1.52 29.75
CA VAL A 340 -2.84 2.99 29.79
C VAL A 340 -2.81 3.50 31.23
N GLN A 341 -3.68 2.98 32.11
CA GLN A 341 -3.68 3.33 33.55
C GLN A 341 -2.38 2.91 34.24
N TYR A 342 -1.84 1.74 33.89
CA TYR A 342 -0.59 1.22 34.48
C TYR A 342 0.61 2.13 34.16
N ARG A 343 0.69 2.72 32.97
CA ARG A 343 1.76 3.66 32.61
C ARG A 343 1.77 4.89 33.52
N ASN A 344 0.59 5.36 33.94
CA ASN A 344 0.41 6.57 34.71
C ASN A 344 0.33 6.31 36.26
N ALA A 345 0.32 5.04 36.67
CA ALA A 345 0.17 4.66 38.09
C ALA A 345 1.51 4.49 38.78
N ASN A 346 1.52 4.73 40.10
CA ASN A 346 2.69 4.56 40.97
C ASN A 346 2.35 3.67 42.18
N GLY A 347 3.38 3.07 42.76
CA GLY A 347 3.26 2.32 44.05
C GLY A 347 2.27 1.15 44.00
N ALA A 348 1.41 1.04 45.00
CA ALA A 348 0.46 -0.07 45.20
C ALA A 348 -0.57 -0.17 44.05
N SER A 349 -1.00 0.96 43.46
CA SER A 349 -1.94 1.00 42.35
C SER A 349 -1.34 0.35 41.09
N LYS A 350 -0.06 0.56 40.83
CA LYS A 350 0.66 -0.06 39.72
C LYS A 350 0.71 -1.59 39.86
N ALA A 351 0.98 -2.09 41.08
CA ALA A 351 1.00 -3.52 41.36
C ALA A 351 -0.38 -4.18 41.18
N GLN A 352 -1.46 -3.50 41.61
CA GLN A 352 -2.83 -3.97 41.39
C GLN A 352 -3.20 -4.06 39.90
N LEU A 353 -2.86 -3.03 39.13
CA LEU A 353 -3.10 -3.00 37.69
C LEU A 353 -2.31 -4.10 36.96
N ALA A 354 -1.04 -4.33 37.33
CA ALA A 354 -0.26 -5.43 36.76
C ALA A 354 -0.94 -6.78 36.98
N LYS A 355 -1.44 -7.05 38.22
CA LYS A 355 -2.16 -8.29 38.51
C LYS A 355 -3.47 -8.41 37.74
N ALA A 356 -4.21 -7.32 37.58
CA ALA A 356 -5.45 -7.29 36.81
C ALA A 356 -5.19 -7.58 35.33
N ILE A 357 -4.16 -6.95 34.73
CA ILE A 357 -3.74 -7.21 33.35
C ILE A 357 -3.40 -8.68 33.17
N GLN A 358 -2.52 -9.26 34.00
CA GLN A 358 -2.15 -10.67 33.93
C GLN A 358 -3.36 -11.60 34.01
N THR A 359 -4.33 -11.26 34.88
CA THR A 359 -5.54 -12.06 35.03
C THR A 359 -6.38 -12.02 33.76
N ASN A 360 -6.58 -10.84 33.19
CA ASN A 360 -7.35 -10.67 31.96
C ASN A 360 -6.65 -11.30 30.74
N GLU A 361 -5.33 -11.25 30.67
CA GLU A 361 -4.54 -11.93 29.64
C GLU A 361 -4.72 -13.46 29.70
N LYS A 362 -4.71 -14.06 30.86
CA LYS A 362 -5.01 -15.51 31.04
C LYS A 362 -6.44 -15.86 30.64
N ILE A 363 -7.41 -15.00 30.94
CA ILE A 363 -8.81 -15.20 30.49
C ILE A 363 -8.90 -15.06 28.97
N LYS A 364 -8.22 -14.07 28.38
CA LYS A 364 -8.14 -13.86 26.95
C LYS A 364 -7.60 -15.11 26.24
N GLU A 365 -6.49 -15.67 26.68
CA GLU A 365 -5.88 -16.89 26.12
C GLU A 365 -6.88 -18.06 26.08
N LYS A 366 -7.56 -18.34 27.20
CA LYS A 366 -8.60 -19.38 27.28
C LYS A 366 -9.79 -19.09 26.33
N THR A 367 -10.15 -17.81 26.18
CA THR A 367 -11.23 -17.41 25.28
C THR A 367 -10.83 -17.60 23.82
N ILE A 368 -9.58 -17.32 23.44
CA ILE A 368 -9.03 -17.60 22.10
C ILE A 368 -9.08 -19.09 21.79
N ASP A 369 -8.64 -19.96 22.71
CA ASP A 369 -8.70 -21.40 22.51
C ASP A 369 -10.14 -21.88 22.30
N LYS A 370 -11.08 -21.34 23.06
CA LYS A 370 -12.49 -21.68 22.93
C LYS A 370 -13.10 -21.24 21.59
N VAL A 371 -12.74 -20.04 21.11
CA VAL A 371 -13.13 -19.54 19.78
C VAL A 371 -12.61 -20.48 18.70
N ARG A 372 -11.34 -20.88 18.78
CA ARG A 372 -10.73 -21.82 17.83
C ARG A 372 -11.46 -23.17 17.83
N ASP A 373 -11.71 -23.75 19.01
CA ASP A 373 -12.36 -25.04 19.14
C ASP A 373 -13.81 -25.03 18.60
N LEU A 374 -14.57 -23.96 18.84
CA LEU A 374 -15.90 -23.77 18.29
C LEU A 374 -15.86 -23.65 16.77
N THR A 375 -14.93 -22.88 16.23
CA THR A 375 -14.74 -22.72 14.78
C THR A 375 -14.46 -24.06 14.11
N LEU A 376 -13.54 -24.87 14.67
CA LEU A 376 -13.20 -26.19 14.14
C LEU A 376 -14.38 -27.17 14.21
N LYS A 377 -15.15 -27.15 15.30
CA LYS A 377 -16.35 -27.99 15.44
C LYS A 377 -17.41 -27.66 14.42
N ILE A 378 -17.70 -26.36 14.20
CA ILE A 378 -18.67 -25.92 13.21
C ILE A 378 -18.22 -26.33 11.81
N ARG A 379 -16.96 -26.08 11.44
CA ARG A 379 -16.40 -26.49 10.15
C ARG A 379 -16.53 -28.00 9.93
N LYS A 380 -16.25 -28.81 10.95
CA LYS A 380 -16.37 -30.26 10.86
C LYS A 380 -17.82 -30.70 10.63
N LEU A 381 -18.80 -30.05 11.26
CA LEU A 381 -20.21 -30.37 11.09
C LEU A 381 -20.76 -29.94 9.72
N GLU A 382 -20.26 -28.85 9.17
CA GLU A 382 -20.75 -28.29 7.90
C GLU A 382 -20.04 -28.89 6.68
N ASN A 383 -18.89 -29.53 6.84
CA ASN A 383 -18.16 -30.24 5.78
C ASN A 383 -18.61 -31.71 5.62
N ASN A 384 -19.44 -32.22 6.55
CA ASN A 384 -20.09 -33.55 6.44
C ASN A 384 -21.50 -33.37 5.86
#